data_36f6ced3180854f670693bca892b1119
#
_entry.id   36f6ced3180854f670693bca892b1119
#
_cell.length_a   1.000
_cell.length_b   1.000
_cell.length_c   1.000
_cell.angle_alpha   90.00
_cell.angle_beta   90.00
_cell.angle_gamma   90.00
#
_symmetry.space_group_name_H-M   'P 1'
#
loop_
_entity.id
_entity.type
_entity.pdbx_description
1 polymer ?
#
loop_
_entity_poly.entity_id
_entity_poly.type
_entity_poly.pdbx_seq_one_letter_code
_entity_poly.pdbx_strand_id
1 'polypeptide(L)'
;MKKIFTYQNPYYAIEVTLTGIFCIGIALVSVCCIAFNLLLPRAVFMLALLVSCYQIWNTFVSGSNPKVIELSEEVISFSSYGRAQKYDMKDIDSFLVREFPSSGKIYLRVNDASLVSGRFWIPTKMFNDSEELFSLLRDLEYKIHPDSLKARARRTNEEYLKRKKR
;
A
#
# COMPACT_ATOMS: atom_id res chain seq x y z
N MET A 1 -1.82 14.32 18.73
CA MET A 1 -2.94 13.35 18.90
C MET A 1 -2.66 12.11 18.08
N LYS A 2 -2.80 10.88 18.64
CA LYS A 2 -2.52 9.62 17.90
C LYS A 2 -3.81 9.07 17.32
N LYS A 3 -3.84 8.79 16.01
CA LYS A 3 -4.94 8.13 15.29
C LYS A 3 -4.51 6.76 14.83
N ILE A 4 -5.40 5.77 14.94
CA ILE A 4 -5.12 4.38 14.60
C ILE A 4 -6.19 3.92 13.63
N PHE A 5 -5.75 3.49 12.45
CA PHE A 5 -6.60 2.93 11.42
C PHE A 5 -6.31 1.45 11.28
N THR A 6 -7.35 0.64 11.34
CA THR A 6 -7.24 -0.82 11.28
C THR A 6 -8.00 -1.35 10.09
N TYR A 7 -7.36 -2.25 9.34
CA TYR A 7 -8.01 -2.99 8.27
C TYR A 7 -9.11 -3.88 8.86
N GLN A 8 -10.31 -3.81 8.31
CA GLN A 8 -11.48 -4.55 8.81
C GLN A 8 -11.28 -6.06 8.63
N ASN A 9 -11.53 -6.81 9.70
CA ASN A 9 -11.68 -8.26 9.62
C ASN A 9 -13.10 -8.61 9.15
N PRO A 10 -13.32 -9.64 8.28
CA PRO A 10 -12.34 -10.63 7.80
C PRO A 10 -11.61 -10.25 6.51
N TYR A 11 -11.83 -9.06 5.94
CA TYR A 11 -11.34 -8.68 4.62
C TYR A 11 -9.82 -8.77 4.48
N TYR A 12 -9.05 -8.40 5.51
CA TYR A 12 -7.59 -8.55 5.49
C TYR A 12 -7.16 -10.01 5.31
N ALA A 13 -7.82 -10.93 6.03
CA ALA A 13 -7.52 -12.35 5.91
C ALA A 13 -7.83 -12.89 4.51
N ILE A 14 -8.92 -12.43 3.89
CA ILE A 14 -9.35 -12.88 2.57
C ILE A 14 -8.49 -12.25 1.46
N GLU A 15 -8.36 -10.92 1.45
CA GLU A 15 -7.69 -10.24 0.34
C GLU A 15 -6.16 -10.37 0.38
N VAL A 16 -5.57 -10.37 1.57
CA VAL A 16 -4.11 -10.35 1.72
C VAL A 16 -3.58 -11.74 2.07
N THR A 17 -4.03 -12.32 3.19
CA THR A 17 -3.47 -13.56 3.70
C THR A 17 -3.82 -14.76 2.80
N LEU A 18 -5.09 -14.92 2.43
CA LEU A 18 -5.54 -16.04 1.58
C LEU A 18 -4.88 -15.97 0.19
N THR A 19 -4.79 -14.79 -0.39
CA THR A 19 -4.09 -14.59 -1.68
C THR A 19 -2.61 -14.98 -1.57
N GLY A 20 -1.93 -14.61 -0.48
CA GLY A 20 -0.56 -15.01 -0.22
C GLY A 20 -0.39 -16.53 -0.09
N ILE A 21 -1.28 -17.20 0.64
CA ILE A 21 -1.30 -18.67 0.79
C ILE A 21 -1.56 -19.35 -0.55
N PHE A 22 -2.51 -18.82 -1.34
CA PHE A 22 -2.79 -19.35 -2.68
C PHE A 22 -1.57 -19.26 -3.61
N CYS A 23 -0.82 -18.15 -3.55
CA CYS A 23 0.43 -18.02 -4.29
C CYS A 23 1.51 -19.02 -3.84
N ILE A 24 1.56 -19.40 -2.56
CA ILE A 24 2.44 -20.49 -2.10
C ILE A 24 2.04 -21.80 -2.78
N GLY A 25 0.75 -22.11 -2.84
CA GLY A 25 0.24 -23.28 -3.55
C GLY A 25 0.63 -23.30 -5.03
N ILE A 26 0.45 -22.18 -5.74
CA ILE A 26 0.85 -22.04 -7.15
C ILE A 26 2.36 -22.22 -7.31
N ALA A 27 3.17 -21.65 -6.43
CA ALA A 27 4.62 -21.79 -6.48
C ALA A 27 5.04 -23.25 -6.35
N LEU A 28 4.48 -24.00 -5.39
CA LEU A 28 4.76 -25.44 -5.20
C LEU A 28 4.35 -26.26 -6.41
N VAL A 29 3.14 -26.06 -6.94
CA VAL A 29 2.67 -26.74 -8.15
C VAL A 29 3.57 -26.41 -9.34
N SER A 30 3.98 -25.15 -9.51
CA SER A 30 4.87 -24.75 -10.59
C SER A 30 6.23 -25.47 -10.52
N VAL A 31 6.81 -25.58 -9.33
CA VAL A 31 8.07 -26.33 -9.12
C VAL A 31 7.91 -27.80 -9.51
N CYS A 32 6.82 -28.45 -9.07
CA CYS A 32 6.54 -29.84 -9.44
C CYS A 32 6.36 -30.01 -10.96
N CYS A 33 5.59 -29.11 -11.60
CA CYS A 33 5.38 -29.19 -13.06
C CYS A 33 6.66 -28.96 -13.86
N ILE A 34 7.56 -28.08 -13.40
CA ILE A 34 8.87 -27.87 -14.01
C ILE A 34 9.76 -29.13 -13.87
N ALA A 35 9.77 -29.72 -12.67
CA ALA A 35 10.61 -30.90 -12.38
C ALA A 35 10.19 -32.13 -13.19
N PHE A 36 8.89 -32.38 -13.30
CA PHE A 36 8.34 -33.56 -13.97
C PHE A 36 7.94 -33.34 -15.42
N ASN A 37 8.18 -32.18 -16.02
CA ASN A 37 7.77 -31.83 -17.39
C ASN A 37 6.28 -32.07 -17.68
N LEU A 38 5.43 -31.67 -16.75
CA LEU A 38 3.99 -31.89 -16.83
C LEU A 38 3.25 -30.76 -17.55
N LEU A 39 2.20 -31.13 -18.29
CA LEU A 39 1.11 -30.28 -18.81
C LEU A 39 1.51 -29.21 -19.83
N LEU A 40 2.19 -28.15 -19.46
CA LEU A 40 2.46 -26.96 -20.28
C LEU A 40 3.96 -26.73 -20.47
N PRO A 41 4.36 -25.87 -21.44
CA PRO A 41 5.77 -25.49 -21.59
C PRO A 41 6.38 -24.94 -20.29
N ARG A 42 7.61 -25.34 -19.98
CA ARG A 42 8.34 -24.91 -18.77
C ARG A 42 8.33 -23.39 -18.54
N ALA A 43 8.37 -22.60 -19.61
CA ALA A 43 8.37 -21.15 -19.53
C ALA A 43 7.13 -20.60 -18.82
N VAL A 44 5.96 -21.22 -18.99
CA VAL A 44 4.71 -20.81 -18.33
C VAL A 44 4.81 -21.00 -16.82
N PHE A 45 5.31 -22.17 -16.39
CA PHE A 45 5.48 -22.43 -14.96
C PHE A 45 6.60 -21.60 -14.33
N MET A 46 7.66 -21.29 -15.06
CA MET A 46 8.70 -20.36 -14.59
C MET A 46 8.13 -18.96 -14.37
N LEU A 47 7.31 -18.47 -15.29
CA LEU A 47 6.63 -17.16 -15.13
C LEU A 47 5.67 -17.19 -13.93
N ALA A 48 4.86 -18.23 -13.81
CA ALA A 48 3.92 -18.39 -12.68
C ALA A 48 4.67 -18.43 -11.34
N LEU A 49 5.81 -19.14 -11.28
CA LEU A 49 6.67 -19.20 -10.11
C LEU A 49 7.23 -17.82 -9.74
N LEU A 50 7.77 -17.06 -10.71
CA LEU A 50 8.30 -15.72 -10.48
C LEU A 50 7.24 -14.78 -9.94
N VAL A 51 6.05 -14.76 -10.55
CA VAL A 51 4.93 -13.92 -10.11
C VAL A 51 4.48 -14.32 -8.70
N SER A 52 4.37 -15.63 -8.44
CA SER A 52 3.97 -16.13 -7.11
C SER A 52 5.00 -15.79 -6.04
N CYS A 53 6.29 -15.97 -6.31
CA CYS A 53 7.36 -15.58 -5.38
C CYS A 53 7.33 -14.06 -5.08
N TYR A 54 7.14 -13.24 -6.10
CA TYR A 54 7.00 -11.79 -5.92
C TYR A 54 5.80 -11.43 -5.03
N GLN A 55 4.66 -12.09 -5.24
CA GLN A 55 3.46 -11.86 -4.43
C GLN A 55 3.61 -12.35 -2.99
N ILE A 56 4.23 -13.51 -2.78
CA ILE A 56 4.56 -14.03 -1.44
C ILE A 56 5.47 -13.05 -0.70
N TRP A 57 6.50 -12.54 -1.39
CA TRP A 57 7.39 -11.53 -0.84
C TRP A 57 6.65 -10.27 -0.40
N ASN A 58 5.81 -9.71 -1.29
CA ASN A 58 5.02 -8.52 -0.97
C ASN A 58 4.05 -8.73 0.19
N THR A 59 3.47 -9.93 0.32
CA THR A 59 2.50 -10.23 1.37
C THR A 59 3.16 -10.44 2.72
N PHE A 60 4.18 -11.29 2.79
CA PHE A 60 4.69 -11.78 4.07
C PHE A 60 6.03 -11.16 4.48
N VAL A 61 6.82 -10.64 3.55
CA VAL A 61 8.18 -10.15 3.84
C VAL A 61 8.26 -8.63 3.84
N SER A 62 7.83 -7.97 2.77
CA SER A 62 7.99 -6.53 2.62
C SER A 62 7.04 -5.70 3.48
N GLY A 63 5.92 -6.30 3.98
CA GLY A 63 4.89 -5.56 4.71
C GLY A 63 4.18 -4.49 3.88
N SER A 64 4.17 -4.65 2.55
CA SER A 64 3.58 -3.68 1.62
C SER A 64 2.06 -3.53 1.78
N ASN A 65 1.39 -4.47 2.45
CA ASN A 65 -0.03 -4.43 2.75
C ASN A 65 -0.23 -4.24 4.26
N PRO A 66 -0.28 -3.02 4.77
CA PRO A 66 -0.40 -2.79 6.20
C PRO A 66 -1.78 -3.19 6.72
N LYS A 67 -1.79 -3.85 7.89
CA LYS A 67 -3.02 -4.17 8.63
C LYS A 67 -3.43 -3.03 9.55
N VAL A 68 -2.44 -2.33 10.12
CA VAL A 68 -2.66 -1.20 11.02
C VAL A 68 -1.79 -0.04 10.57
N ILE A 69 -2.39 1.14 10.51
CA ILE A 69 -1.71 2.40 10.23
C ILE A 69 -1.90 3.30 11.45
N GLU A 70 -0.81 3.71 12.05
CA GLU A 70 -0.82 4.65 13.16
C GLU A 70 -0.23 5.97 12.68
N LEU A 71 -0.98 7.04 12.89
CA LEU A 71 -0.59 8.39 12.55
C LEU A 71 -0.54 9.25 13.80
N SER A 72 0.63 9.82 14.09
CA SER A 72 0.82 10.82 15.14
C SER A 72 1.46 12.07 14.56
N GLU A 73 1.59 13.12 15.36
CA GLU A 73 2.26 14.35 14.94
C GLU A 73 3.75 14.15 14.65
N GLU A 74 4.37 13.16 15.29
CA GLU A 74 5.81 12.90 15.19
C GLU A 74 6.14 11.70 14.32
N VAL A 75 5.27 10.67 14.27
CA VAL A 75 5.57 9.38 13.67
C VAL A 75 4.39 8.85 12.88
N ILE A 76 4.67 8.30 11.69
CA ILE A 76 3.75 7.42 10.96
C ILE A 76 4.27 5.98 10.99
N SER A 77 3.40 5.02 11.29
CA SER A 77 3.75 3.61 11.39
C SER A 77 2.80 2.75 10.57
N PHE A 78 3.38 1.81 9.82
CA PHE A 78 2.66 0.82 9.02
C PHE A 78 3.00 -0.57 9.54
N SER A 79 2.00 -1.29 10.05
CA SER A 79 2.20 -2.59 10.69
C SER A 79 1.47 -3.70 9.98
N SER A 80 2.15 -4.84 9.75
CA SER A 80 1.57 -6.08 9.26
C SER A 80 2.33 -7.30 9.78
N TYR A 81 1.64 -8.39 10.11
CA TYR A 81 2.23 -9.66 10.58
C TYR A 81 3.29 -9.50 11.66
N GLY A 82 3.07 -8.60 12.64
CA GLY A 82 4.00 -8.36 13.75
C GLY A 82 5.24 -7.52 13.40
N ARG A 83 5.36 -7.05 12.16
CA ARG A 83 6.40 -6.11 11.73
C ARG A 83 5.81 -4.71 11.59
N ALA A 84 6.55 -3.71 12.03
CA ALA A 84 6.19 -2.31 11.90
C ALA A 84 7.30 -1.53 11.22
N GLN A 85 6.96 -0.80 10.18
CA GLN A 85 7.81 0.21 9.56
C GLN A 85 7.40 1.56 10.11
N LYS A 86 8.31 2.23 10.83
CA LYS A 86 8.08 3.53 11.46
C LYS A 86 8.91 4.59 10.75
N TYR A 87 8.30 5.74 10.54
CA TYR A 87 8.95 6.90 9.94
C TYR A 87 8.68 8.12 10.80
N ASP A 88 9.74 8.75 11.25
CA ASP A 88 9.64 10.03 11.97
C ASP A 88 9.29 11.13 10.96
N MET A 89 8.32 11.97 11.29
CA MET A 89 7.82 13.02 10.38
C MET A 89 8.92 14.00 9.97
N LYS A 90 9.97 14.13 10.79
CA LYS A 90 11.13 15.00 10.52
C LYS A 90 12.07 14.41 9.48
N ASP A 91 12.09 13.07 9.36
CA ASP A 91 13.00 12.33 8.49
C ASP A 91 12.31 11.89 7.18
N ILE A 92 11.09 12.38 6.94
CA ILE A 92 10.38 12.12 5.68
C ILE A 92 10.73 13.21 4.66
N ASP A 93 11.64 12.90 3.76
CA ASP A 93 12.02 13.77 2.64
C ASP A 93 11.06 13.64 1.45
N SER A 94 10.49 12.45 1.26
CA SER A 94 9.58 12.16 0.16
C SER A 94 8.38 11.34 0.63
N PHE A 95 7.18 11.84 0.31
CA PHE A 95 5.91 11.18 0.61
C PHE A 95 4.99 11.32 -0.59
N LEU A 96 4.84 10.24 -1.36
CA LEU A 96 4.11 10.25 -2.61
C LEU A 96 2.86 9.36 -2.52
N VAL A 97 1.71 9.95 -2.74
CA VAL A 97 0.40 9.28 -2.75
C VAL A 97 -0.09 9.17 -4.19
N ARG A 98 -0.23 7.96 -4.70
CA ARG A 98 -0.87 7.69 -5.99
C ARG A 98 -2.24 7.06 -5.76
N GLU A 99 -3.26 7.75 -6.19
CA GLU A 99 -4.65 7.34 -6.03
C GLU A 99 -5.11 6.49 -7.22
N PHE A 100 -5.87 5.43 -6.92
CA PHE A 100 -6.56 4.58 -7.91
C PHE A 100 -8.06 4.60 -7.61
N PRO A 101 -8.80 5.63 -8.08
CA PRO A 101 -10.21 5.84 -7.73
C PRO A 101 -11.11 4.66 -8.11
N SER A 102 -10.82 3.99 -9.24
CA SER A 102 -11.60 2.84 -9.73
C SER A 102 -11.54 1.65 -8.76
N SER A 103 -10.41 1.41 -8.11
CA SER A 103 -10.22 0.29 -7.17
C SER A 103 -10.35 0.71 -5.69
N GLY A 104 -10.42 2.02 -5.40
CA GLY A 104 -10.42 2.54 -4.03
C GLY A 104 -9.13 2.23 -3.28
N LYS A 105 -8.01 2.13 -4.00
CA LYS A 105 -6.68 1.85 -3.44
C LYS A 105 -5.78 3.07 -3.53
N ILE A 106 -4.87 3.18 -2.58
CA ILE A 106 -3.76 4.13 -2.61
C ILE A 106 -2.46 3.34 -2.68
N TYR A 107 -1.57 3.76 -3.56
CA TYR A 107 -0.18 3.35 -3.52
C TYR A 107 0.64 4.48 -2.90
N LEU A 108 1.26 4.19 -1.78
CA LEU A 108 2.07 5.12 -1.01
C LEU A 108 3.54 4.77 -1.10
N ARG A 109 4.37 5.79 -1.29
CA ARG A 109 5.83 5.68 -1.21
C ARG A 109 6.36 6.66 -0.19
N VAL A 110 7.24 6.18 0.68
CA VAL A 110 7.90 6.98 1.72
C VAL A 110 9.41 6.90 1.49
N ASN A 111 10.06 8.03 1.37
CA ASN A 111 11.48 8.19 1.13
C ASN A 111 11.99 7.36 -0.08
N ASP A 112 13.20 6.82 0.00
CA ASP A 112 13.76 5.92 -1.03
C ASP A 112 13.13 4.53 -0.94
N ALA A 113 11.91 4.43 -1.45
CA ALA A 113 11.14 3.20 -1.41
C ALA A 113 11.81 2.06 -2.20
N SER A 114 12.10 0.96 -1.52
CA SER A 114 12.75 -0.24 -2.05
C SER A 114 11.77 -1.43 -2.21
N LEU A 115 12.27 -2.60 -2.61
CA LEU A 115 11.47 -3.84 -2.62
C LEU A 115 11.13 -4.34 -1.21
N VAL A 116 11.83 -3.85 -0.19
CA VAL A 116 11.70 -4.33 1.19
C VAL A 116 10.91 -3.36 2.07
N SER A 117 11.00 -2.05 1.80
CA SER A 117 10.47 -1.00 2.67
C SER A 117 10.00 0.22 1.88
N GLY A 118 9.19 1.04 2.51
CA GLY A 118 8.76 2.34 1.98
C GLY A 118 7.68 2.28 0.90
N ARG A 119 7.11 1.11 0.60
CA ARG A 119 6.03 0.94 -0.38
C ARG A 119 4.83 0.28 0.25
N PHE A 120 3.66 0.92 0.12
CA PHE A 120 2.45 0.44 0.74
C PHE A 120 1.27 0.50 -0.23
N TRP A 121 0.51 -0.59 -0.28
CA TRP A 121 -0.77 -0.68 -0.96
C TRP A 121 -1.89 -0.63 0.08
N ILE A 122 -2.65 0.44 0.06
CA ILE A 122 -3.67 0.73 1.07
C ILE A 122 -5.03 0.77 0.39
N PRO A 123 -5.85 -0.29 0.50
CA PRO A 123 -7.25 -0.26 0.08
C PRO A 123 -8.05 0.51 1.15
N THR A 124 -8.11 1.83 1.02
CA THR A 124 -8.69 2.72 2.05
C THR A 124 -10.11 2.35 2.44
N LYS A 125 -10.92 1.88 1.48
CA LYS A 125 -12.30 1.44 1.72
C LYS A 125 -12.44 0.27 2.70
N MET A 126 -11.36 -0.48 2.93
CA MET A 126 -11.33 -1.64 3.83
C MET A 126 -10.85 -1.29 5.23
N PHE A 127 -10.46 -0.04 5.46
CA PHE A 127 -10.10 0.45 6.78
C PHE A 127 -11.31 1.07 7.49
N ASN A 128 -11.28 1.07 8.83
CA ASN A 128 -12.17 1.94 9.59
C ASN A 128 -11.86 3.40 9.23
N ASP A 129 -12.87 4.26 9.30
CA ASP A 129 -12.75 5.70 9.02
C ASP A 129 -12.01 6.01 7.70
N SER A 130 -12.42 5.30 6.63
CA SER A 130 -11.74 5.29 5.32
C SER A 130 -11.55 6.68 4.71
N GLU A 131 -12.54 7.56 4.85
CA GLU A 131 -12.48 8.93 4.31
C GLU A 131 -11.48 9.79 5.10
N GLU A 132 -11.44 9.62 6.41
CA GLU A 132 -10.49 10.31 7.27
C GLU A 132 -9.06 9.85 6.98
N LEU A 133 -8.83 8.53 6.90
CA LEU A 133 -7.52 7.98 6.50
C LEU A 133 -7.06 8.54 5.17
N PHE A 134 -7.95 8.54 4.16
CA PHE A 134 -7.64 9.06 2.84
C PHE A 134 -7.27 10.55 2.88
N SER A 135 -8.07 11.36 3.57
CA SER A 135 -7.82 12.80 3.68
C SER A 135 -6.50 13.10 4.38
N LEU A 136 -6.19 12.39 5.48
CA LEU A 136 -4.97 12.57 6.26
C LEU A 136 -3.71 12.21 5.47
N LEU A 137 -3.71 11.08 4.75
CA LEU A 137 -2.56 10.68 3.92
C LEU A 137 -2.31 11.70 2.80
N ARG A 138 -3.36 12.20 2.18
CA ARG A 138 -3.27 13.23 1.15
C ARG A 138 -2.81 14.58 1.70
N ASP A 139 -3.34 14.99 2.85
CA ASP A 139 -2.95 16.24 3.49
C ASP A 139 -1.48 16.19 3.95
N LEU A 140 -1.00 15.02 4.36
CA LEU A 140 0.42 14.80 4.68
C LEU A 140 1.29 14.95 3.43
N GLU A 141 0.89 14.40 2.27
CA GLU A 141 1.61 14.62 1.00
C GLU A 141 1.74 16.12 0.69
N TYR A 142 0.65 16.87 0.85
CA TYR A 142 0.67 18.30 0.57
C TYR A 142 1.48 19.11 1.59
N LYS A 143 1.53 18.67 2.84
CA LYS A 143 2.35 19.29 3.88
C LYS A 143 3.85 19.11 3.59
N ILE A 144 4.25 17.91 3.16
CA ILE A 144 5.64 17.58 2.85
C ILE A 144 6.07 18.19 1.50
N HIS A 145 5.18 18.18 0.50
CA HIS A 145 5.43 18.70 -0.84
C HIS A 145 4.51 19.87 -1.23
N PRO A 146 4.63 21.04 -0.59
CA PRO A 146 3.73 22.18 -0.82
C PRO A 146 3.82 22.77 -2.24
N ASP A 147 4.95 22.57 -2.92
CA ASP A 147 5.20 23.07 -4.27
C ASP A 147 4.92 22.08 -5.39
N SER A 148 4.42 20.89 -5.07
CA SER A 148 4.06 19.89 -6.06
C SER A 148 2.91 20.40 -6.96
N LEU A 149 2.86 19.92 -8.21
CA LEU A 149 1.76 20.25 -9.14
C LEU A 149 0.38 19.91 -8.56
N LYS A 150 0.28 18.81 -7.83
CA LYS A 150 -0.96 18.42 -7.13
C LYS A 150 -1.37 19.43 -6.06
N ALA A 151 -0.42 19.90 -5.24
CA ALA A 151 -0.68 20.86 -4.19
C ALA A 151 -1.10 22.22 -4.77
N ARG A 152 -0.46 22.65 -5.86
CA ARG A 152 -0.82 23.88 -6.59
C ARG A 152 -2.21 23.78 -7.19
N ALA A 153 -2.53 22.69 -7.88
CA ALA A 153 -3.84 22.45 -8.48
C ALA A 153 -4.96 22.44 -7.42
N ARG A 154 -4.72 21.83 -6.26
CA ARG A 154 -5.69 21.85 -5.14
C ARG A 154 -5.93 23.28 -4.63
N ARG A 155 -4.87 24.04 -4.36
CA ARG A 155 -5.01 25.45 -3.91
C ARG A 155 -5.83 26.27 -4.88
N THR A 156 -5.53 26.19 -6.18
CA THR A 156 -6.30 26.90 -7.21
C THR A 156 -7.77 26.48 -7.23
N ASN A 157 -8.06 25.20 -7.08
CA ASN A 157 -9.44 24.71 -7.05
C ASN A 157 -10.19 25.18 -5.79
N GLU A 158 -9.55 25.16 -4.63
CA GLU A 158 -10.12 25.66 -3.38
C GLU A 158 -10.42 27.16 -3.46
N GLU A 159 -9.52 27.95 -4.03
CA GLU A 159 -9.74 29.38 -4.28
C GLU A 159 -10.91 29.63 -5.24
N TYR A 160 -10.99 28.85 -6.32
CA TYR A 160 -12.11 28.94 -7.25
C TYR A 160 -13.45 28.63 -6.58
N LEU A 161 -13.51 27.56 -5.78
CA LEU A 161 -14.72 27.20 -5.04
C LEU A 161 -15.12 28.25 -4.00
N LYS A 162 -14.16 28.90 -3.33
CA LYS A 162 -14.42 30.01 -2.39
C LYS A 162 -15.00 31.23 -3.12
N ARG A 163 -14.49 31.56 -4.32
CA ARG A 163 -15.02 32.65 -5.15
C ARG A 163 -16.44 32.39 -5.64
N LYS A 164 -16.75 31.14 -5.98
CA LYS A 164 -18.09 30.76 -6.47
C LYS A 164 -19.17 30.77 -5.38
N LYS A 165 -18.78 30.66 -4.11
CA LYS A 165 -19.69 30.67 -2.95
C LYS A 165 -19.96 32.06 -2.42
N ARG A 166 -19.23 33.09 -2.88
CA ARG A 166 -19.48 34.53 -2.61
C ARG A 166 -20.37 35.12 -3.70
#